data_c6e1485d6638c7afd9ef44e2a9ef8820
#
_entry.id   c6e1485d6638c7afd9ef44e2a9ef8820
#
_cell.length_a   1.000
_cell.length_b   1.000
_cell.length_c   1.000
_cell.angle_alpha   90.00
_cell.angle_beta   90.00
_cell.angle_gamma   90.00
#
_symmetry.space_group_name_H-M   'P 1'
#
loop_
_entity.id
_entity.type
_entity.pdbx_description
1 polymer ?
#
loop_
_entity_poly.entity_id
_entity_poly.type
_entity_poly.pdbx_seq_one_letter_code
_entity_poly.pdbx_strand_id
1 'polypeptide(L)'
;MKNITIQTGVARLSYAHIFEPRPNQDDPTNLKYTASIIIPKSDTKTLKRFQDAIAKLRSDPEARGVWGGTDRGVHEPLRDGDTDETKAEDPTYQNAYFCNASSTRQPKIFNKDRTEVMDPEDVYSGCYCQFMLNLFCYNHAGKKGIGVGLNAIRKIKDGEPLSGIVVTGDSWDDDLIDEKALKDAEEFL
;
A
#
# COMPACT_ATOMS: atom_id res chain seq x y z
N MET A 1 8.16 20.83 -13.46
CA MET A 1 8.08 19.35 -13.34
C MET A 1 6.97 18.99 -12.37
N LYS A 2 5.94 18.30 -12.85
CA LYS A 2 4.73 18.01 -12.03
C LYS A 2 4.78 16.66 -11.32
N ASN A 3 5.59 15.73 -11.81
CA ASN A 3 5.67 14.35 -11.31
C ASN A 3 7.12 13.87 -11.25
N ILE A 4 7.45 13.13 -10.21
CA ILE A 4 8.75 12.46 -10.07
C ILE A 4 8.52 10.97 -9.81
N THR A 5 9.03 10.13 -10.68
CA THR A 5 8.95 8.67 -10.50
C THR A 5 10.07 8.17 -9.61
N ILE A 6 9.74 7.32 -8.66
CA ILE A 6 10.67 6.64 -7.76
C ILE A 6 10.35 5.14 -7.71
N GLN A 7 11.36 4.35 -7.37
CA GLN A 7 11.20 2.94 -7.02
C GLN A 7 11.62 2.73 -5.57
N THR A 8 10.86 1.89 -4.86
CA THR A 8 11.22 1.50 -3.50
C THR A 8 12.18 0.30 -3.50
N GLY A 9 12.80 0.04 -2.39
CA GLY A 9 13.32 -1.28 -2.05
C GLY A 9 12.18 -2.23 -1.70
N VAL A 10 12.47 -3.25 -0.90
CA VAL A 10 11.46 -4.19 -0.42
C VAL A 10 10.67 -3.55 0.71
N ALA A 11 9.38 -3.34 0.47
CA ALA A 11 8.42 -2.78 1.41
C ALA A 11 7.24 -3.73 1.60
N ARG A 12 6.44 -3.53 2.64
CA ARG A 12 5.29 -4.39 2.90
C ARG A 12 4.02 -3.76 2.36
N LEU A 13 3.22 -4.56 1.66
CA LEU A 13 1.93 -4.16 1.14
C LEU A 13 0.85 -4.27 2.22
N SER A 14 0.03 -3.23 2.38
CA SER A 14 -1.09 -3.21 3.31
C SER A 14 -2.29 -2.49 2.69
N TYR A 15 -3.49 -2.77 3.20
CA TYR A 15 -4.74 -2.19 2.68
C TYR A 15 -4.83 -2.23 1.15
N ALA A 16 -4.52 -3.39 0.57
CA ALA A 16 -4.43 -3.56 -0.88
C ALA A 16 -5.81 -3.63 -1.54
N HIS A 17 -6.08 -2.68 -2.42
CA HIS A 17 -7.20 -2.67 -3.36
C HIS A 17 -6.62 -2.46 -4.76
N ILE A 18 -5.91 -3.48 -5.26
CA ILE A 18 -5.05 -3.37 -6.46
C ILE A 18 -5.58 -4.15 -7.65
N PHE A 19 -6.50 -5.07 -7.42
CA PHE A 19 -7.20 -5.80 -8.49
C PHE A 19 -8.61 -5.25 -8.72
N GLU A 20 -9.27 -4.78 -7.66
CA GLU A 20 -10.57 -4.13 -7.72
C GLU A 20 -10.48 -2.73 -7.11
N PRO A 21 -10.95 -1.69 -7.81
CA PRO A 21 -10.93 -0.35 -7.27
C PRO A 21 -12.04 -0.18 -6.23
N ARG A 22 -11.85 0.75 -5.31
CA ARG A 22 -12.84 1.11 -4.30
C ARG A 22 -13.23 2.58 -4.42
N PRO A 23 -14.43 2.96 -3.94
CA PRO A 23 -14.84 4.36 -3.89
C PRO A 23 -13.86 5.20 -3.06
N ASN A 24 -13.55 6.40 -3.57
CA ASN A 24 -12.79 7.38 -2.81
C ASN A 24 -13.64 7.93 -1.65
N GLN A 25 -13.03 8.18 -0.50
CA GLN A 25 -13.74 8.70 0.67
C GLN A 25 -14.37 10.09 0.42
N ASP A 26 -13.66 10.94 -0.35
CA ASP A 26 -14.12 12.31 -0.64
C ASP A 26 -15.12 12.38 -1.81
N ASP A 27 -15.12 11.36 -2.68
CA ASP A 27 -16.01 11.27 -3.85
C ASP A 27 -16.29 9.80 -4.18
N PRO A 28 -17.44 9.27 -3.72
CA PRO A 28 -17.82 7.87 -3.95
C PRO A 28 -17.98 7.48 -5.42
N THR A 29 -18.14 8.44 -6.33
CA THR A 29 -18.22 8.19 -7.78
C THR A 29 -16.86 7.97 -8.42
N ASN A 30 -15.79 8.35 -7.73
CA ASN A 30 -14.41 8.22 -8.18
C ASN A 30 -13.78 6.96 -7.61
N LEU A 31 -13.74 5.90 -8.41
CA LEU A 31 -13.12 4.63 -8.04
C LEU A 31 -11.61 4.69 -8.19
N LYS A 32 -10.87 4.23 -7.18
CA LYS A 32 -9.42 4.18 -7.18
C LYS A 32 -8.88 2.84 -6.69
N TYR A 33 -7.81 2.41 -7.33
CA TYR A 33 -6.91 1.38 -6.82
C TYR A 33 -6.02 2.01 -5.75
N THR A 34 -5.89 1.37 -4.60
CA THR A 34 -5.16 1.93 -3.45
C THR A 34 -4.28 0.89 -2.78
N ALA A 35 -3.21 1.34 -2.17
CA ALA A 35 -2.35 0.54 -1.30
C ALA A 35 -1.70 1.43 -0.25
N SER A 36 -1.48 0.88 0.93
CA SER A 36 -0.56 1.42 1.93
C SER A 36 0.77 0.70 1.81
N ILE A 37 1.86 1.45 1.78
CA ILE A 37 3.22 0.95 1.55
C ILE A 37 4.01 1.22 2.81
N ILE A 38 4.44 0.14 3.49
CA ILE A 38 5.17 0.20 4.76
C ILE A 38 6.65 0.00 4.47
N ILE A 39 7.45 1.03 4.74
CA ILE A 39 8.88 1.10 4.43
C ILE A 39 9.66 1.06 5.73
N PRO A 40 10.50 0.04 5.97
CA PRO A 40 11.32 -0.02 7.17
C PRO A 40 12.20 1.23 7.32
N LYS A 41 12.34 1.77 8.53
CA LYS A 41 13.26 2.89 8.81
C LYS A 41 14.72 2.56 8.48
N SER A 42 15.07 1.27 8.44
CA SER A 42 16.37 0.78 8.01
C SER A 42 16.63 0.86 6.51
N ASP A 43 15.58 1.01 5.67
CA ASP A 43 15.74 1.19 4.22
C ASP A 43 16.07 2.64 3.88
N THR A 44 17.26 3.05 4.25
CA THR A 44 17.76 4.42 4.04
C THR A 44 17.84 4.82 2.57
N LYS A 45 18.03 3.84 1.66
CA LYS A 45 18.08 4.11 0.22
C LYS A 45 16.71 4.53 -0.33
N THR A 46 15.66 3.84 0.04
CA THR A 46 14.28 4.21 -0.34
C THR A 46 13.91 5.55 0.27
N LEU A 47 14.17 5.75 1.57
CA LEU A 47 13.86 6.99 2.26
C LEU A 47 14.59 8.18 1.62
N LYS A 48 15.86 8.00 1.24
CA LYS A 48 16.60 9.05 0.53
C LYS A 48 15.97 9.39 -0.83
N ARG A 49 15.48 8.42 -1.59
CA ARG A 49 14.78 8.68 -2.86
C ARG A 49 13.52 9.53 -2.66
N PHE A 50 12.75 9.24 -1.61
CA PHE A 50 11.60 10.08 -1.23
C PHE A 50 12.04 11.50 -0.88
N GLN A 51 13.05 11.65 -0.02
CA GLN A 51 13.57 12.95 0.40
C GLN A 51 14.07 13.78 -0.79
N ASP A 52 14.85 13.16 -1.67
CA ASP A 52 15.37 13.84 -2.88
C ASP A 52 14.24 14.27 -3.82
N ALA A 53 13.23 13.44 -4.00
CA ALA A 53 12.06 13.75 -4.83
C ALA A 53 11.22 14.88 -4.22
N ILE A 54 10.98 14.85 -2.92
CA ILE A 54 10.26 15.89 -2.18
C ILE A 54 11.01 17.22 -2.27
N ALA A 55 12.32 17.22 -2.06
CA ALA A 55 13.16 18.41 -2.16
C ALA A 55 13.12 19.03 -3.57
N LYS A 56 13.15 18.18 -4.61
CA LYS A 56 13.00 18.65 -6.00
C LYS A 56 11.64 19.29 -6.25
N LEU A 57 10.54 18.68 -5.79
CA LEU A 57 9.21 19.26 -5.94
C LEU A 57 9.09 20.58 -5.20
N ARG A 58 9.64 20.69 -3.99
CA ARG A 58 9.61 21.92 -3.19
C ARG A 58 10.42 23.06 -3.82
N SER A 59 11.49 22.75 -4.55
CA SER A 59 12.32 23.74 -5.25
C SER A 59 11.82 24.09 -6.65
N ASP A 60 10.93 23.29 -7.25
CA ASP A 60 10.44 23.49 -8.60
C ASP A 60 9.37 24.61 -8.64
N PRO A 61 9.56 25.67 -9.43
CA PRO A 61 8.60 26.80 -9.50
C PRO A 61 7.22 26.37 -9.99
N GLU A 62 7.12 25.41 -10.91
CA GLU A 62 5.87 24.90 -11.43
C GLU A 62 5.10 24.11 -10.35
N ALA A 63 5.79 23.26 -9.59
CA ALA A 63 5.24 22.54 -8.45
C ALA A 63 4.76 23.51 -7.35
N ARG A 64 5.56 24.51 -7.01
CA ARG A 64 5.18 25.57 -6.06
C ARG A 64 3.97 26.37 -6.53
N GLY A 65 3.82 26.58 -7.83
CA GLY A 65 2.65 27.21 -8.43
C GLY A 65 1.34 26.45 -8.10
N VAL A 66 1.37 25.11 -8.05
CA VAL A 66 0.22 24.31 -7.64
C VAL A 66 -0.21 24.63 -6.20
N TRP A 67 0.75 24.92 -5.33
CA TRP A 67 0.51 25.26 -3.92
C TRP A 67 0.25 26.75 -3.66
N GLY A 68 0.08 27.54 -4.71
CA GLY A 68 -0.11 29.00 -4.58
C GLY A 68 1.17 29.77 -4.27
N GLY A 69 2.31 29.28 -4.74
CA GLY A 69 3.63 29.93 -4.63
C GLY A 69 4.39 29.67 -3.32
N THR A 70 3.80 28.94 -2.38
CA THR A 70 4.43 28.62 -1.09
C THR A 70 4.23 27.15 -0.72
N ASP A 71 5.26 26.54 -0.15
CA ASP A 71 5.23 25.17 0.38
C ASP A 71 4.82 25.09 1.86
N ARG A 72 4.46 26.21 2.46
CA ARG A 72 3.97 26.26 3.84
C ARG A 72 2.64 25.51 3.96
N GLY A 73 2.57 24.53 4.90
CA GLY A 73 1.37 23.72 5.13
C GLY A 73 1.13 22.64 4.06
N VAL A 74 2.15 22.28 3.29
CA VAL A 74 2.10 21.16 2.34
C VAL A 74 2.20 19.85 3.10
N HIS A 75 1.22 18.95 2.90
CA HIS A 75 1.22 17.62 3.50
C HIS A 75 2.30 16.74 2.88
N GLU A 76 3.08 16.10 3.73
CA GLU A 76 4.14 15.17 3.33
C GLU A 76 3.56 13.82 2.88
N PRO A 77 4.16 13.17 1.87
CA PRO A 77 3.70 11.86 1.41
C PRO A 77 4.07 10.72 2.36
N LEU A 78 5.18 10.86 3.12
CA LEU A 78 5.62 9.89 4.11
C LEU A 78 5.15 10.28 5.50
N ARG A 79 4.59 9.30 6.21
CA ARG A 79 4.14 9.42 7.60
C ARG A 79 4.95 8.45 8.46
N ASP A 80 5.26 8.85 9.69
CA ASP A 80 5.97 8.01 10.65
C ASP A 80 4.98 7.09 11.35
N GLY A 81 5.13 5.77 11.19
CA GLY A 81 4.25 4.78 11.78
C GLY A 81 4.27 4.76 13.31
N ASP A 82 5.38 5.18 13.92
CA ASP A 82 5.50 5.20 15.38
C ASP A 82 4.76 6.36 16.03
N THR A 83 4.53 7.45 15.31
CA THR A 83 3.93 8.69 15.84
C THR A 83 2.60 9.07 15.19
N ASP A 84 2.22 8.39 14.12
CA ASP A 84 0.97 8.66 13.43
C ASP A 84 -0.25 8.29 14.27
N GLU A 85 -1.18 9.22 14.45
CA GLU A 85 -2.37 9.07 15.30
C GLU A 85 -3.21 7.83 14.96
N THR A 86 -3.16 7.38 13.70
CA THR A 86 -3.96 6.24 13.22
C THR A 86 -3.19 4.91 13.20
N LYS A 87 -1.85 4.94 13.37
CA LYS A 87 -0.97 3.77 13.18
C LYS A 87 -0.04 3.49 14.34
N ALA A 88 0.14 4.41 15.28
CA ALA A 88 1.09 4.26 16.38
C ALA A 88 0.88 3.02 17.25
N GLU A 89 -0.36 2.53 17.35
CA GLU A 89 -0.70 1.31 18.10
C GLU A 89 -0.70 0.04 17.24
N ASP A 90 -0.52 0.15 15.92
CA ASP A 90 -0.48 -1.00 15.01
C ASP A 90 0.96 -1.52 14.89
N PRO A 91 1.25 -2.74 15.40
CA PRO A 91 2.60 -3.32 15.36
C PRO A 91 3.19 -3.42 13.96
N THR A 92 2.35 -3.51 12.94
CA THR A 92 2.77 -3.62 11.54
C THR A 92 3.47 -2.36 11.03
N TYR A 93 3.14 -1.21 11.62
CA TYR A 93 3.67 0.10 11.24
C TYR A 93 4.81 0.58 12.15
N GLN A 94 5.13 -0.16 13.20
CA GLN A 94 6.22 0.19 14.11
C GLN A 94 7.58 0.12 13.41
N ASN A 95 8.46 1.04 13.78
CA ASN A 95 9.80 1.18 13.21
C ASN A 95 9.80 1.31 11.68
N ALA A 96 8.74 1.93 11.14
CA ALA A 96 8.55 2.12 9.72
C ALA A 96 7.96 3.50 9.39
N TYR A 97 8.25 3.98 8.19
CA TYR A 97 7.46 5.00 7.52
C TYR A 97 6.42 4.34 6.63
N PHE A 98 5.35 5.03 6.33
CA PHE A 98 4.38 4.56 5.36
C PHE A 98 3.85 5.69 4.49
N CYS A 99 3.36 5.32 3.31
CA CYS A 99 2.60 6.21 2.45
C CYS A 99 1.39 5.49 1.86
N ASN A 100 0.34 6.25 1.58
CA ASN A 100 -0.83 5.76 0.88
C ASN A 100 -0.71 6.17 -0.59
N ALA A 101 -0.70 5.17 -1.47
CA ALA A 101 -0.62 5.36 -2.91
C ALA A 101 -1.94 5.02 -3.57
N SER A 102 -2.29 5.74 -4.62
CA SER A 102 -3.53 5.51 -5.35
C SER A 102 -3.38 5.72 -6.85
N SER A 103 -4.28 5.11 -7.63
CA SER A 103 -4.37 5.30 -9.07
C SER A 103 -5.81 5.12 -9.55
N THR A 104 -6.22 5.87 -10.55
CA THR A 104 -7.49 5.65 -11.28
C THR A 104 -7.39 4.49 -12.27
N ARG A 105 -6.16 4.11 -12.65
CA ARG A 105 -5.88 2.96 -13.50
C ARG A 105 -5.31 1.84 -12.67
N GLN A 106 -5.64 0.60 -13.02
CA GLN A 106 -5.05 -0.54 -12.36
C GLN A 106 -3.52 -0.51 -12.47
N PRO A 107 -2.79 -0.60 -11.34
CA PRO A 107 -1.34 -0.71 -11.39
C PRO A 107 -0.92 -2.00 -12.08
N LYS A 108 0.22 -2.00 -12.74
CA LYS A 108 0.83 -3.23 -13.26
C LYS A 108 1.37 -4.05 -12.11
N ILE A 109 1.04 -5.35 -12.08
CA ILE A 109 1.39 -6.24 -10.99
C ILE A 109 2.23 -7.40 -11.53
N PHE A 110 3.43 -7.55 -11.00
CA PHE A 110 4.45 -8.49 -11.46
C PHE A 110 4.85 -9.48 -10.38
N ASN A 111 5.18 -10.68 -10.80
CA ASN A 111 5.94 -11.64 -10.02
C ASN A 111 7.40 -11.18 -9.86
N LYS A 112 8.15 -11.88 -9.00
CA LYS A 112 9.58 -11.61 -8.78
C LYS A 112 10.41 -11.72 -10.07
N ASP A 113 10.07 -12.63 -10.96
CA ASP A 113 10.71 -12.85 -12.26
C ASP A 113 10.30 -11.85 -13.35
N ARG A 114 9.48 -10.84 -12.99
CA ARG A 114 8.94 -9.79 -13.88
C ARG A 114 7.88 -10.24 -14.88
N THR A 115 7.33 -11.43 -14.73
CA THR A 115 6.11 -11.84 -15.43
C THR A 115 4.90 -11.20 -14.78
N GLU A 116 3.83 -10.94 -15.52
CA GLU A 116 2.58 -10.41 -14.96
C GLU A 116 1.91 -11.47 -14.06
N VAL A 117 1.35 -11.01 -12.94
CA VAL A 117 0.59 -11.86 -12.02
C VAL A 117 -0.74 -12.23 -12.67
N MET A 118 -1.03 -13.52 -12.73
CA MET A 118 -2.26 -14.04 -13.32
C MET A 118 -3.35 -14.30 -12.29
N ASP A 119 -2.96 -14.70 -11.07
CA ASP A 119 -3.87 -14.98 -9.97
C ASP A 119 -3.89 -13.81 -8.99
N PRO A 120 -5.05 -13.14 -8.81
CA PRO A 120 -5.17 -12.05 -7.83
C PRO A 120 -4.82 -12.45 -6.39
N GLU A 121 -4.97 -13.71 -6.03
CA GLU A 121 -4.66 -14.20 -4.69
C GLU A 121 -3.15 -14.26 -4.41
N ASP A 122 -2.32 -14.24 -5.43
CA ASP A 122 -0.87 -14.26 -5.27
C ASP A 122 -0.30 -12.99 -4.65
N VAL A 123 -1.02 -11.85 -4.73
CA VAL A 123 -0.56 -10.57 -4.20
C VAL A 123 -1.62 -9.98 -3.26
N TYR A 124 -1.33 -9.99 -1.99
CA TYR A 124 -2.26 -9.70 -0.90
C TYR A 124 -1.62 -8.78 0.15
N SER A 125 -2.44 -8.18 1.01
CA SER A 125 -1.97 -7.40 2.15
C SER A 125 -1.16 -8.28 3.10
N GLY A 126 0.11 -7.92 3.28
CA GLY A 126 1.09 -8.67 4.08
C GLY A 126 2.29 -9.16 3.28
N CYS A 127 2.18 -9.35 1.97
CA CYS A 127 3.32 -9.74 1.16
C CYS A 127 4.34 -8.59 1.01
N TYR A 128 5.58 -8.96 0.73
CA TYR A 128 6.69 -8.03 0.52
C TYR A 128 6.87 -7.74 -0.96
N CYS A 129 6.85 -6.46 -1.30
CA CYS A 129 6.84 -5.99 -2.68
C CYS A 129 7.83 -4.84 -2.89
N GLN A 130 8.22 -4.67 -4.14
CA GLN A 130 8.84 -3.45 -4.64
C GLN A 130 7.76 -2.64 -5.37
N PHE A 131 7.80 -1.31 -5.22
CA PHE A 131 6.80 -0.42 -5.80
C PHE A 131 7.44 0.57 -6.75
N MET A 132 6.74 0.86 -7.83
CA MET A 132 7.02 1.99 -8.71
C MET A 132 5.95 3.04 -8.49
N LEU A 133 6.38 4.21 -8.02
CA LEU A 133 5.51 5.28 -7.55
C LEU A 133 5.82 6.57 -8.31
N ASN A 134 4.86 7.47 -8.34
CA ASN A 134 5.11 8.84 -8.75
C ASN A 134 4.62 9.82 -7.68
N LEU A 135 5.47 10.78 -7.34
CA LEU A 135 5.13 11.88 -6.45
C LEU A 135 4.64 13.05 -7.29
N PHE A 136 3.52 13.64 -6.89
CA PHE A 136 2.92 14.79 -7.58
C PHE A 136 2.36 15.80 -6.60
N CYS A 137 2.34 17.06 -7.00
CA CYS A 137 1.77 18.12 -6.20
C CYS A 137 0.27 18.23 -6.42
N TYR A 138 -0.50 18.43 -5.35
CA TYR A 138 -1.93 18.71 -5.43
C TYR A 138 -2.33 19.88 -4.56
N ASN A 139 -3.42 20.53 -4.94
CA ASN A 139 -4.14 21.52 -4.15
C ASN A 139 -5.62 21.35 -4.47
N HIS A 140 -6.35 20.80 -3.52
CA HIS A 140 -7.77 20.58 -3.66
C HIS A 140 -8.52 21.25 -2.51
N ALA A 141 -9.35 22.25 -2.84
CA ALA A 141 -10.13 23.02 -1.85
C ALA A 141 -9.28 23.55 -0.68
N GLY A 142 -8.06 24.02 -0.96
CA GLY A 142 -7.14 24.55 0.06
C GLY A 142 -6.30 23.50 0.80
N LYS A 143 -6.61 22.24 0.65
CA LYS A 143 -5.75 21.14 1.12
C LYS A 143 -4.67 20.88 0.08
N LYS A 144 -3.43 21.19 0.44
CA LYS A 144 -2.29 21.05 -0.46
C LYS A 144 -1.27 20.05 0.07
N GLY A 145 -0.65 19.34 -0.84
CA GLY A 145 0.30 18.29 -0.46
C GLY A 145 1.04 17.68 -1.63
N ILE A 146 1.81 16.64 -1.30
CA ILE A 146 2.46 15.76 -2.25
C ILE A 146 1.73 14.41 -2.19
N GLY A 147 1.09 14.05 -3.29
CA GLY A 147 0.40 12.78 -3.45
C GLY A 147 1.35 11.70 -3.97
N VAL A 148 0.95 10.44 -3.77
CA VAL A 148 1.69 9.27 -4.25
C VAL A 148 0.79 8.49 -5.20
N GLY A 149 1.21 8.41 -6.46
CA GLY A 149 0.58 7.60 -7.50
C GLY A 149 1.14 6.18 -7.49
N LEU A 150 0.27 5.19 -7.68
CA LEU A 150 0.62 3.78 -7.72
C LEU A 150 0.70 3.30 -9.18
N ASN A 151 1.92 3.14 -9.69
CA ASN A 151 2.13 2.76 -11.10
C ASN A 151 2.27 1.26 -11.29
N ALA A 152 3.12 0.61 -10.47
CA ALA A 152 3.36 -0.81 -10.55
C ALA A 152 3.78 -1.39 -9.20
N ILE A 153 3.53 -2.69 -9.06
CA ILE A 153 3.89 -3.51 -7.90
C ILE A 153 4.62 -4.74 -8.42
N ARG A 154 5.71 -5.11 -7.75
CA ARG A 154 6.42 -6.35 -8.01
C ARG A 154 6.52 -7.14 -6.71
N LYS A 155 5.84 -8.27 -6.63
CA LYS A 155 5.94 -9.17 -5.47
C LYS A 155 7.33 -9.79 -5.40
N ILE A 156 7.94 -9.72 -4.25
CA ILE A 156 9.28 -10.27 -4.00
C ILE A 156 9.20 -11.53 -3.15
N LYS A 157 8.32 -11.52 -2.13
CA LYS A 157 8.23 -12.61 -1.15
C LYS A 157 6.85 -12.62 -0.50
N ASP A 158 6.39 -13.81 -0.13
CA ASP A 158 5.24 -13.97 0.75
C ASP A 158 5.52 -13.41 2.15
N GLY A 159 4.48 -12.94 2.80
CA GLY A 159 4.48 -12.51 4.18
C GLY A 159 3.23 -12.98 4.89
N GLU A 160 3.18 -12.80 6.19
CA GLU A 160 1.98 -13.09 6.96
C GLU A 160 0.84 -12.17 6.51
N PRO A 161 -0.34 -12.71 6.14
CA PRO A 161 -1.49 -11.89 5.78
C PRO A 161 -1.88 -10.91 6.88
N LEU A 162 -2.16 -9.66 6.50
CA LEU A 162 -2.57 -8.59 7.42
C LEU A 162 -4.09 -8.45 7.52
N SER A 163 -4.83 -9.15 6.66
CA SER A 163 -6.29 -9.13 6.65
C SER A 163 -6.82 -10.56 6.48
N GLY A 164 -8.03 -10.80 6.99
CA GLY A 164 -8.68 -12.10 6.95
C GLY A 164 -8.33 -13.00 8.13
N ILE A 165 -8.97 -14.17 8.17
CA ILE A 165 -8.66 -15.22 9.14
C ILE A 165 -7.48 -16.03 8.58
N VAL A 166 -6.39 -16.10 9.33
CA VAL A 166 -5.26 -16.98 8.97
C VAL A 166 -5.65 -18.39 9.40
N VAL A 167 -5.89 -19.26 8.42
CA VAL A 167 -6.16 -20.67 8.64
C VAL A 167 -4.88 -21.46 8.35
N THR A 168 -4.42 -22.20 9.34
CA THR A 168 -3.26 -23.11 9.25
C THR A 168 -3.69 -24.54 9.49
N GLY A 169 -2.80 -25.51 9.29
CA GLY A 169 -3.07 -26.91 9.65
C GLY A 169 -3.47 -27.07 11.11
N ASP A 170 -2.91 -26.26 12.01
CA ASP A 170 -3.21 -26.30 13.44
C ASP A 170 -4.54 -25.60 13.82
N SER A 171 -5.19 -24.96 12.84
CA SER A 171 -6.50 -24.31 13.07
C SER A 171 -7.68 -25.28 13.07
N TRP A 172 -7.45 -26.53 12.72
CA TRP A 172 -8.46 -27.57 12.68
C TRP A 172 -8.60 -28.26 14.03
N ASP A 173 -9.84 -28.50 14.44
CA ASP A 173 -10.18 -29.22 15.66
C ASP A 173 -10.61 -30.65 15.29
N ASP A 174 -9.68 -31.58 15.45
CA ASP A 174 -9.89 -32.99 15.12
C ASP A 174 -10.85 -33.67 16.11
N ASP A 175 -11.09 -33.08 17.30
CA ASP A 175 -12.06 -33.61 18.27
C ASP A 175 -13.51 -33.52 17.77
N LEU A 176 -13.75 -32.75 16.72
CA LEU A 176 -15.04 -32.66 16.04
C LEU A 176 -15.26 -33.78 15.02
N ILE A 177 -14.25 -34.60 14.74
CA ILE A 177 -14.30 -35.70 13.77
C ILE A 177 -14.37 -37.03 14.54
N ASP A 178 -15.56 -37.46 14.86
CA ASP A 178 -15.80 -38.78 15.46
C ASP A 178 -16.64 -39.67 14.54
N GLU A 179 -16.74 -40.98 14.90
CA GLU A 179 -17.52 -41.94 14.12
C GLU A 179 -19.01 -41.60 14.02
N LYS A 180 -19.54 -40.92 15.03
CA LYS A 180 -20.94 -40.47 15.04
C LYS A 180 -21.14 -39.34 14.06
N ALA A 181 -20.24 -38.33 14.08
CA ALA A 181 -20.29 -37.20 13.16
C ALA A 181 -20.19 -37.62 11.69
N LEU A 182 -19.36 -38.65 11.41
CA LEU A 182 -19.25 -39.24 10.07
C LEU A 182 -20.56 -39.94 9.64
N LYS A 183 -21.16 -40.73 10.51
CA LYS A 183 -22.44 -41.41 10.21
C LYS A 183 -23.58 -40.43 10.01
N ASP A 184 -23.69 -39.41 10.88
CA ASP A 184 -24.73 -38.43 10.80
C ASP A 184 -24.61 -37.62 9.46
N ALA A 185 -23.37 -37.34 8.99
CA ALA A 185 -23.13 -36.72 7.71
C ALA A 185 -23.48 -37.58 6.50
N GLU A 186 -23.20 -38.91 6.58
CA GLU A 186 -23.52 -39.85 5.51
C GLU A 186 -25.03 -40.05 5.36
N GLU A 187 -25.82 -39.97 6.46
CA GLU A 187 -27.27 -40.09 6.44
C GLU A 187 -27.98 -38.86 5.82
N PHE A 188 -27.28 -37.73 5.71
CA PHE A 188 -27.79 -36.50 5.11
C PHE A 188 -27.63 -36.42 3.60
N LEU A 189 -26.83 -37.28 3.01
CA LEU A 189 -26.57 -37.35 1.56
C LEU A 189 -27.50 -38.38 0.89
#